data_de4fde5bd26d3fc5362b3f4867a48c78
#
_entry.id   de4fde5bd26d3fc5362b3f4867a48c78
#
_cell.length_a   1.000
_cell.length_b   1.000
_cell.length_c   1.000
_cell.angle_alpha   90.00
_cell.angle_beta   90.00
_cell.angle_gamma   90.00
#
_symmetry.space_group_name_H-M   'P 1'
#
loop_
_entity.id
_entity.type
_entity.pdbx_description
1 polymer ?
#
loop_
_entity_poly.entity_id
_entity_poly.type
_entity_poly.pdbx_seq_one_letter_code
_entity_poly.pdbx_strand_id
1 'polypeptide(L)'
;MKVLVTGGARGLGLAISLYYLKMGHSVVVNYNNSSDLALKLKSEYGDRVSIVKADVSNEDDVKRMFDALGKLDVVVNNAGIAKDSDPMEKSAEEFLEVIKVNLLGTFLVSKYAVNHVDKGCIVNISSTNALDTYYPESIDYDASKAGVISLTHNFSLYLKDRDIRVNVVCPDWIDTDMNLEMDEEYKKSLGVFLKPEDVAKVVYDASIDESVNDVVIRVGDNSVK
;
A
#
# COMPACT_ATOMS: atom_id res chain seq x y z
N MET A 1 5.27 -10.47 -15.41
CA MET A 1 5.11 -9.04 -15.03
C MET A 1 6.25 -8.61 -14.12
N LYS A 2 6.59 -7.32 -14.14
CA LYS A 2 7.48 -6.66 -13.19
C LYS A 2 6.66 -5.72 -12.31
N VAL A 3 6.70 -5.94 -10.99
CA VAL A 3 5.82 -5.28 -10.03
C VAL A 3 6.64 -4.48 -9.04
N LEU A 4 6.29 -3.21 -8.81
CA LEU A 4 6.81 -2.40 -7.70
C LEU A 4 5.85 -2.50 -6.51
N VAL A 5 6.38 -2.86 -5.33
CA VAL A 5 5.62 -2.84 -4.07
C VAL A 5 6.31 -1.89 -3.10
N THR A 6 5.65 -0.76 -2.76
CA THR A 6 6.19 0.16 -1.75
C THR A 6 5.96 -0.41 -0.34
N GLY A 7 6.99 -0.29 0.52
CA GLY A 7 6.97 -0.95 1.82
C GLY A 7 6.90 -2.48 1.71
N GLY A 8 7.46 -3.06 0.63
CA GLY A 8 7.30 -4.46 0.25
C GLY A 8 8.11 -5.48 1.05
N ALA A 9 8.87 -5.04 2.08
CA ALA A 9 9.79 -5.93 2.81
C ALA A 9 9.18 -6.54 4.10
N ARG A 10 8.05 -6.06 4.59
CA ARG A 10 7.39 -6.53 5.83
C ARG A 10 5.86 -6.44 5.74
N GLY A 11 5.19 -7.04 6.73
CA GLY A 11 3.73 -6.95 6.89
C GLY A 11 2.97 -7.32 5.61
N LEU A 12 1.90 -6.57 5.32
CA LEU A 12 1.10 -6.76 4.11
C LEU A 12 1.94 -6.63 2.83
N GLY A 13 2.86 -5.66 2.77
CA GLY A 13 3.73 -5.47 1.60
C GLY A 13 4.58 -6.70 1.28
N LEU A 14 5.09 -7.40 2.30
CA LEU A 14 5.81 -8.66 2.13
C LEU A 14 4.87 -9.76 1.59
N ALA A 15 3.66 -9.89 2.15
CA ALA A 15 2.69 -10.87 1.67
C ALA A 15 2.33 -10.63 0.20
N ILE A 16 2.14 -9.36 -0.19
CA ILE A 16 1.92 -8.98 -1.59
C ILE A 16 3.13 -9.35 -2.45
N SER A 17 4.35 -9.00 -2.03
CA SER A 17 5.58 -9.33 -2.75
C SER A 17 5.73 -10.83 -2.96
N LEU A 18 5.51 -11.62 -1.91
CA LEU A 18 5.56 -13.09 -1.95
C LEU A 18 4.47 -13.68 -2.85
N TYR A 19 3.28 -13.10 -2.86
CA TYR A 19 2.19 -13.58 -3.71
C TYR A 19 2.53 -13.41 -5.20
N TYR A 20 3.05 -12.25 -5.62
CA TYR A 20 3.50 -12.04 -6.99
C TYR A 20 4.66 -12.97 -7.37
N LEU A 21 5.62 -13.20 -6.46
CA LEU A 21 6.71 -14.15 -6.67
C LEU A 21 6.21 -15.58 -6.84
N LYS A 22 5.22 -16.00 -6.04
CA LYS A 22 4.55 -17.30 -6.14
C LYS A 22 3.86 -17.47 -7.50
N MET A 23 3.28 -16.40 -8.04
CA MET A 23 2.63 -16.39 -9.36
C MET A 23 3.63 -16.27 -10.54
N GLY A 24 4.94 -16.36 -10.26
CA GLY A 24 5.97 -16.40 -11.29
C GLY A 24 6.45 -15.02 -11.80
N HIS A 25 6.10 -13.94 -11.10
CA HIS A 25 6.48 -12.59 -11.47
C HIS A 25 7.78 -12.12 -10.83
N SER A 26 8.36 -11.03 -11.31
CA SER A 26 9.47 -10.34 -10.66
C SER A 26 8.97 -9.13 -9.85
N VAL A 27 9.60 -8.89 -8.70
CA VAL A 27 9.18 -7.84 -7.77
C VAL A 27 10.33 -6.88 -7.48
N VAL A 28 10.03 -5.60 -7.56
CA VAL A 28 10.86 -4.54 -7.00
C VAL A 28 10.31 -4.22 -5.62
N VAL A 29 11.07 -4.51 -4.58
CA VAL A 29 10.72 -4.26 -3.19
C VAL A 29 11.30 -2.91 -2.79
N ASN A 30 10.43 -1.90 -2.63
CA ASN A 30 10.84 -0.66 -2.00
C ASN A 30 10.78 -0.80 -0.48
N TYR A 31 11.77 -0.21 0.19
CA TYR A 31 11.83 -0.10 1.64
C TYR A 31 12.45 1.23 2.06
N ASN A 32 12.13 1.70 3.27
CA ASN A 32 12.81 2.84 3.89
C ASN A 32 13.78 2.35 4.99
N ASN A 33 13.27 1.68 6.03
CA ASN A 33 14.04 1.27 7.22
C ASN A 33 14.32 -0.24 7.31
N SER A 34 13.63 -1.09 6.53
CA SER A 34 13.68 -2.56 6.65
C SER A 34 14.73 -3.19 5.72
N SER A 35 15.98 -2.69 5.77
CA SER A 35 17.06 -3.14 4.88
C SER A 35 17.36 -4.64 4.99
N ASP A 36 17.44 -5.18 6.23
CA ASP A 36 17.81 -6.57 6.46
C ASP A 36 16.75 -7.54 5.92
N LEU A 37 15.45 -7.17 6.07
CA LEU A 37 14.35 -7.95 5.51
C LEU A 37 14.34 -7.91 3.98
N ALA A 38 14.61 -6.75 3.39
CA ALA A 38 14.71 -6.61 1.94
C ALA A 38 15.89 -7.42 1.38
N LEU A 39 17.05 -7.38 2.02
CA LEU A 39 18.23 -8.17 1.65
C LEU A 39 17.97 -9.67 1.78
N LYS A 40 17.30 -10.12 2.84
CA LYS A 40 16.89 -11.51 3.02
C LYS A 40 16.02 -11.97 1.85
N LEU A 41 15.00 -11.20 1.49
CA LEU A 41 14.11 -11.52 0.39
C LEU A 41 14.88 -11.57 -0.96
N LYS A 42 15.79 -10.63 -1.20
CA LYS A 42 16.67 -10.65 -2.38
C LYS A 42 17.55 -11.89 -2.42
N SER A 43 18.11 -12.29 -1.27
CA SER A 43 18.94 -13.50 -1.17
C SER A 43 18.15 -14.78 -1.47
N GLU A 44 16.90 -14.85 -1.00
CA GLU A 44 16.05 -16.03 -1.16
C GLU A 44 15.53 -16.20 -2.59
N TYR A 45 15.14 -15.11 -3.25
CA TYR A 45 14.50 -15.16 -4.57
C TYR A 45 15.41 -14.75 -5.73
N GLY A 46 16.67 -14.38 -5.47
CA GLY A 46 17.66 -14.09 -6.49
C GLY A 46 17.23 -13.00 -7.46
N ASP A 47 17.39 -13.27 -8.77
CA ASP A 47 17.12 -12.26 -9.82
C ASP A 47 15.65 -11.87 -9.97
N ARG A 48 14.73 -12.62 -9.37
CA ARG A 48 13.30 -12.26 -9.38
C ARG A 48 12.95 -11.14 -8.41
N VAL A 49 13.83 -10.81 -7.48
CA VAL A 49 13.66 -9.68 -6.56
C VAL A 49 14.73 -8.63 -6.82
N SER A 50 14.31 -7.39 -7.01
CA SER A 50 15.16 -6.21 -6.90
C SER A 50 14.76 -5.42 -5.66
N ILE A 51 15.71 -4.79 -4.99
CA ILE A 51 15.44 -3.98 -3.80
C ILE A 51 15.84 -2.54 -4.06
N VAL A 52 15.07 -1.58 -3.55
CA VAL A 52 15.36 -0.16 -3.68
C VAL A 52 15.00 0.58 -2.40
N LYS A 53 15.98 1.30 -1.84
CA LYS A 53 15.76 2.16 -0.70
C LYS A 53 15.23 3.52 -1.16
N ALA A 54 14.06 3.91 -0.67
CA ALA A 54 13.50 5.25 -0.86
C ALA A 54 12.44 5.54 0.21
N ASP A 55 12.43 6.75 0.72
CA ASP A 55 11.32 7.28 1.50
C ASP A 55 10.26 7.80 0.54
N VAL A 56 9.06 7.19 0.55
CA VAL A 56 7.97 7.57 -0.36
C VAL A 56 7.44 8.99 -0.09
N SER A 57 7.66 9.53 1.10
CA SER A 57 7.27 10.90 1.47
C SER A 57 8.24 11.97 0.93
N ASN A 58 9.41 11.56 0.42
CA ASN A 58 10.42 12.42 -0.15
C ASN A 58 10.42 12.33 -1.68
N GLU A 59 10.07 13.43 -2.35
CA GLU A 59 9.95 13.46 -3.81
C GLU A 59 11.26 13.14 -4.54
N ASP A 60 12.40 13.59 -4.02
CA ASP A 60 13.71 13.29 -4.64
C ASP A 60 14.07 11.81 -4.51
N ASP A 61 13.72 11.17 -3.39
CA ASP A 61 13.90 9.73 -3.22
C ASP A 61 13.03 8.95 -4.20
N VAL A 62 11.76 9.31 -4.32
CA VAL A 62 10.83 8.68 -5.27
C VAL A 62 11.32 8.85 -6.70
N LYS A 63 11.77 10.06 -7.07
CA LYS A 63 12.34 10.30 -8.40
C LYS A 63 13.55 9.42 -8.66
N ARG A 64 14.54 9.40 -7.74
CA ARG A 64 15.72 8.53 -7.86
C ARG A 64 15.35 7.05 -7.95
N MET A 65 14.35 6.62 -7.20
CA MET A 65 13.81 5.26 -7.27
C MET A 65 13.35 4.96 -8.70
N PHE A 66 12.49 5.78 -9.28
CA PHE A 66 11.97 5.55 -10.63
C PHE A 66 13.04 5.70 -11.71
N ASP A 67 14.00 6.62 -11.58
CA ASP A 67 15.13 6.76 -12.52
C ASP A 67 15.99 5.47 -12.60
N ALA A 68 16.04 4.68 -11.52
CA ALA A 68 16.73 3.39 -11.47
C ALA A 68 15.88 2.21 -11.95
N LEU A 69 14.55 2.38 -12.11
CA LEU A 69 13.65 1.33 -12.54
C LEU A 69 13.38 1.45 -14.06
N GLY A 70 13.35 0.33 -14.76
CA GLY A 70 12.81 0.29 -16.13
C GLY A 70 11.28 0.26 -16.12
N LYS A 71 10.70 -0.28 -17.19
CA LYS A 71 9.23 -0.45 -17.30
C LYS A 71 8.69 -1.38 -16.21
N LEU A 72 7.48 -1.08 -15.77
CA LEU A 72 6.71 -1.81 -14.78
C LEU A 72 5.34 -2.17 -15.39
N ASP A 73 4.78 -3.28 -14.94
CA ASP A 73 3.42 -3.69 -15.31
C ASP A 73 2.43 -3.32 -14.20
N VAL A 74 2.87 -3.37 -12.94
CA VAL A 74 2.03 -3.07 -11.78
C VAL A 74 2.81 -2.26 -10.75
N VAL A 75 2.14 -1.28 -10.14
CA VAL A 75 2.64 -0.54 -8.98
C VAL A 75 1.65 -0.70 -7.84
N VAL A 76 2.13 -1.19 -6.69
CA VAL A 76 1.32 -1.32 -5.47
C VAL A 76 1.79 -0.28 -4.46
N ASN A 77 0.96 0.71 -4.21
CA ASN A 77 1.14 1.71 -3.16
C ASN A 77 0.67 1.15 -1.82
N ASN A 78 1.59 0.47 -1.12
CA ASN A 78 1.33 -0.17 0.16
C ASN A 78 2.02 0.54 1.33
N ALA A 79 3.12 1.25 1.11
CA ALA A 79 3.84 1.95 2.19
C ALA A 79 2.88 2.83 3.01
N GLY A 80 2.91 2.66 4.32
CA GLY A 80 2.06 3.40 5.24
C GLY A 80 2.50 3.23 6.68
N ILE A 81 2.10 4.17 7.51
CA ILE A 81 2.28 4.19 8.97
C ILE A 81 0.96 4.54 9.65
N ALA A 82 0.82 4.13 10.90
CA ALA A 82 -0.21 4.59 11.83
C ALA A 82 0.47 5.10 13.11
N LYS A 83 -0.11 6.10 13.73
CA LYS A 83 0.32 6.67 15.02
C LYS A 83 -0.92 6.96 15.85
N ASP A 84 -1.33 5.96 16.63
CA ASP A 84 -2.53 6.10 17.45
C ASP A 84 -2.22 6.93 18.69
N SER A 85 -3.01 7.94 18.94
CA SER A 85 -2.92 8.80 20.13
C SER A 85 -4.23 9.54 20.34
N ASP A 86 -4.45 10.09 21.56
CA ASP A 86 -5.60 10.95 21.80
C ASP A 86 -5.64 12.09 20.78
N PRO A 87 -6.75 12.27 20.03
CA PRO A 87 -6.85 13.30 19.00
C PRO A 87 -6.59 14.73 19.50
N MET A 88 -6.87 15.00 20.79
CA MET A 88 -6.70 16.33 21.39
C MET A 88 -5.25 16.57 21.84
N GLU A 89 -4.45 15.51 22.00
CA GLU A 89 -3.02 15.57 22.36
C GLU A 89 -2.10 15.42 21.14
N LYS A 90 -2.64 14.95 20.00
CA LYS A 90 -1.88 14.75 18.77
C LYS A 90 -1.31 16.06 18.23
N SER A 91 0.00 16.12 18.07
CA SER A 91 0.65 17.30 17.52
C SER A 91 0.43 17.42 15.99
N ALA A 92 0.57 18.64 15.45
CA ALA A 92 0.50 18.87 14.02
C ALA A 92 1.62 18.12 13.25
N GLU A 93 2.78 17.97 13.86
CA GLU A 93 3.91 17.22 13.31
C GLU A 93 3.58 15.74 13.16
N GLU A 94 3.00 15.09 14.18
CA GLU A 94 2.58 13.68 14.12
C GLU A 94 1.49 13.48 13.08
N PHE A 95 0.47 14.34 13.07
CA PHE A 95 -0.57 14.31 12.05
C PHE A 95 0.01 14.39 10.63
N LEU A 96 0.89 15.36 10.39
CA LEU A 96 1.50 15.58 9.08
C LEU A 96 2.45 14.44 8.68
N GLU A 97 3.10 13.76 9.62
CA GLU A 97 3.96 12.62 9.31
C GLU A 97 3.15 11.48 8.67
N VAL A 98 1.99 11.15 9.24
CA VAL A 98 1.08 10.13 8.67
C VAL A 98 0.56 10.57 7.30
N ILE A 99 0.13 11.82 7.15
CA ILE A 99 -0.33 12.36 5.86
C ILE A 99 0.80 12.32 4.81
N LYS A 100 2.02 12.66 5.17
CA LYS A 100 3.17 12.64 4.24
C LYS A 100 3.47 11.23 3.74
N VAL A 101 3.49 10.24 4.61
CA VAL A 101 3.79 8.86 4.18
C VAL A 101 2.62 8.27 3.41
N ASN A 102 1.42 8.30 3.99
CA ASN A 102 0.28 7.55 3.46
C ASN A 102 -0.36 8.20 2.23
N LEU A 103 -0.49 9.51 2.23
CA LEU A 103 -1.21 10.24 1.18
C LEU A 103 -0.26 10.88 0.16
N LEU A 104 0.68 11.72 0.61
CA LEU A 104 1.64 12.35 -0.30
C LEU A 104 2.54 11.27 -0.95
N GLY A 105 2.98 10.26 -0.20
CA GLY A 105 3.76 9.15 -0.73
C GLY A 105 3.02 8.40 -1.83
N THR A 106 1.75 8.05 -1.62
CA THR A 106 0.89 7.43 -2.65
C THR A 106 0.75 8.32 -3.89
N PHE A 107 0.57 9.64 -3.70
CA PHE A 107 0.52 10.59 -4.81
C PHE A 107 1.84 10.63 -5.59
N LEU A 108 2.98 10.77 -4.91
CA LEU A 108 4.29 10.88 -5.54
C LEU A 108 4.64 9.60 -6.33
N VAL A 109 4.45 8.43 -5.72
CA VAL A 109 4.72 7.16 -6.39
C VAL A 109 3.80 6.99 -7.61
N SER A 110 2.51 7.29 -7.50
CA SER A 110 1.58 7.23 -8.64
C SER A 110 1.95 8.22 -9.74
N LYS A 111 2.33 9.47 -9.39
CA LYS A 111 2.78 10.50 -10.32
C LYS A 111 3.97 10.04 -11.19
N TYR A 112 4.97 9.45 -10.56
CA TYR A 112 6.17 8.97 -11.28
C TYR A 112 5.92 7.66 -12.01
N ALA A 113 5.05 6.78 -11.49
CA ALA A 113 4.67 5.51 -12.12
C ALA A 113 4.09 5.70 -13.53
N VAL A 114 3.35 6.77 -13.79
CA VAL A 114 2.70 7.06 -15.08
C VAL A 114 3.68 7.05 -16.26
N ASN A 115 4.96 7.35 -16.05
CA ASN A 115 5.98 7.32 -17.10
C ASN A 115 6.69 5.97 -17.23
N HIS A 116 6.43 5.05 -16.30
CA HIS A 116 7.04 3.73 -16.23
C HIS A 116 6.08 2.57 -16.51
N VAL A 117 4.78 2.85 -16.52
CA VAL A 117 3.72 1.89 -16.85
C VAL A 117 3.13 2.31 -18.21
N ASP A 118 3.26 1.48 -19.23
CA ASP A 118 2.67 1.76 -20.54
C ASP A 118 1.26 1.15 -20.65
N LYS A 119 1.10 -0.10 -20.22
CA LYS A 119 -0.16 -0.81 -20.05
C LYS A 119 -0.08 -1.59 -18.73
N GLY A 120 -1.03 -1.35 -17.80
CA GLY A 120 -0.96 -2.04 -16.51
C GLY A 120 -1.91 -1.49 -15.45
N CYS A 121 -1.49 -1.61 -14.19
CA CYS A 121 -2.34 -1.24 -13.07
C CYS A 121 -1.55 -0.57 -11.93
N ILE A 122 -2.14 0.46 -11.33
CA ILE A 122 -1.75 0.99 -10.04
C ILE A 122 -2.80 0.51 -9.02
N VAL A 123 -2.36 -0.18 -7.97
CA VAL A 123 -3.23 -0.61 -6.86
C VAL A 123 -2.82 0.15 -5.61
N ASN A 124 -3.73 0.92 -5.07
CA ASN A 124 -3.54 1.66 -3.83
C ASN A 124 -4.09 0.87 -2.65
N ILE A 125 -3.38 0.88 -1.52
CA ILE A 125 -3.87 0.29 -0.27
C ILE A 125 -4.42 1.38 0.63
N SER A 126 -5.74 1.37 0.79
CA SER A 126 -6.46 2.19 1.75
C SER A 126 -6.78 1.39 3.02
N SER A 127 -7.94 1.58 3.61
CA SER A 127 -8.46 0.87 4.78
C SER A 127 -9.98 0.96 4.80
N THR A 128 -10.65 0.06 5.53
CA THR A 128 -12.08 0.22 5.87
C THR A 128 -12.33 1.46 6.74
N ASN A 129 -11.32 1.96 7.45
CA ASN A 129 -11.35 3.25 8.16
C ASN A 129 -11.69 4.44 7.24
N ALA A 130 -11.35 4.32 5.96
CA ALA A 130 -11.70 5.34 4.96
C ALA A 130 -13.16 5.24 4.48
N LEU A 131 -13.88 4.20 4.86
CA LEU A 131 -15.24 3.92 4.42
C LEU A 131 -16.27 4.18 5.53
N ASP A 132 -16.24 3.34 6.56
CA ASP A 132 -17.26 3.33 7.62
C ASP A 132 -16.77 2.77 8.97
N THR A 133 -15.48 2.45 9.10
CA THR A 133 -14.87 1.89 10.32
C THR A 133 -13.94 2.94 10.94
N TYR A 134 -14.53 3.99 11.54
CA TYR A 134 -13.74 5.09 12.10
C TYR A 134 -13.14 4.73 13.44
N TYR A 135 -11.86 5.16 13.64
CA TYR A 135 -11.13 4.96 14.87
C TYR A 135 -10.54 6.32 15.35
N PRO A 136 -11.12 6.95 16.39
CA PRO A 136 -10.77 8.32 16.77
C PRO A 136 -9.29 8.55 17.06
N GLU A 137 -8.60 7.58 17.66
CA GLU A 137 -7.18 7.66 17.97
C GLU A 137 -6.29 7.68 16.70
N SER A 138 -6.82 7.20 15.56
CA SER A 138 -6.18 7.17 14.26
C SER A 138 -6.70 8.24 13.30
N ILE A 139 -7.13 9.39 13.77
CA ILE A 139 -7.78 10.44 12.97
C ILE A 139 -6.97 10.88 11.74
N ASP A 140 -5.65 10.93 11.86
CA ASP A 140 -4.72 11.23 10.77
C ASP A 140 -4.62 10.08 9.76
N TYR A 141 -4.59 8.85 10.26
CA TYR A 141 -4.61 7.65 9.41
C TYR A 141 -5.90 7.58 8.61
N ASP A 142 -7.05 7.70 9.26
CA ASP A 142 -8.36 7.66 8.62
C ASP A 142 -8.48 8.74 7.53
N ALA A 143 -8.10 9.98 7.84
CA ALA A 143 -8.06 11.08 6.89
C ALA A 143 -7.12 10.78 5.71
N SER A 144 -5.92 10.21 5.97
CA SER A 144 -4.97 9.83 4.93
C SER A 144 -5.54 8.76 4.00
N LYS A 145 -6.20 7.74 4.55
CA LYS A 145 -6.76 6.62 3.79
C LYS A 145 -8.01 7.01 2.99
N ALA A 146 -8.83 7.93 3.51
CA ALA A 146 -9.91 8.56 2.74
C ALA A 146 -9.34 9.36 1.54
N GLY A 147 -8.27 10.10 1.76
CA GLY A 147 -7.54 10.80 0.70
C GLY A 147 -7.00 9.86 -0.38
N VAL A 148 -6.52 8.66 -0.02
CA VAL A 148 -6.05 7.65 -0.98
C VAL A 148 -7.19 7.18 -1.91
N ILE A 149 -8.41 7.01 -1.40
CA ILE A 149 -9.57 6.69 -2.25
C ILE A 149 -9.83 7.83 -3.26
N SER A 150 -9.82 9.08 -2.78
CA SER A 150 -9.98 10.25 -3.66
C SER A 150 -8.87 10.33 -4.72
N LEU A 151 -7.61 10.08 -4.35
CA LEU A 151 -6.50 10.00 -5.31
C LEU A 151 -6.74 8.92 -6.37
N THR A 152 -7.24 7.76 -5.97
CA THR A 152 -7.54 6.65 -6.90
C THR A 152 -8.52 7.10 -7.99
N HIS A 153 -9.64 7.69 -7.61
CA HIS A 153 -10.63 8.21 -8.56
C HIS A 153 -10.04 9.27 -9.49
N ASN A 154 -9.27 10.21 -8.95
CA ASN A 154 -8.66 11.28 -9.75
C ASN A 154 -7.61 10.74 -10.73
N PHE A 155 -6.74 9.82 -10.31
CA PHE A 155 -5.77 9.20 -11.21
C PHE A 155 -6.44 8.32 -12.25
N SER A 156 -7.48 7.57 -11.90
CA SER A 156 -8.25 6.79 -12.86
C SER A 156 -8.87 7.66 -13.96
N LEU A 157 -9.49 8.80 -13.59
CA LEU A 157 -10.01 9.78 -14.53
C LEU A 157 -8.92 10.40 -15.40
N TYR A 158 -7.78 10.77 -14.80
CA TYR A 158 -6.67 11.37 -15.53
C TYR A 158 -6.03 10.41 -16.53
N LEU A 159 -6.01 9.12 -16.22
CA LEU A 159 -5.36 8.07 -17.00
C LEU A 159 -6.33 7.30 -17.92
N LYS A 160 -7.61 7.71 -18.02
CA LYS A 160 -8.65 7.00 -18.76
C LYS A 160 -8.32 6.75 -20.25
N ASP A 161 -7.54 7.66 -20.86
CA ASP A 161 -7.12 7.56 -22.27
C ASP A 161 -5.74 6.88 -22.41
N ARG A 162 -5.22 6.30 -21.33
CA ARG A 162 -4.02 5.46 -21.27
C ARG A 162 -4.43 4.06 -20.83
N ASP A 163 -3.68 3.07 -21.23
CA ASP A 163 -3.91 1.68 -20.82
C ASP A 163 -3.44 1.42 -19.37
N ILE A 164 -3.70 2.37 -18.46
CA ILE A 164 -3.32 2.29 -17.04
C ILE A 164 -4.58 2.35 -16.19
N ARG A 165 -4.88 1.26 -15.50
CA ARG A 165 -5.97 1.17 -14.54
C ARG A 165 -5.51 1.60 -13.15
N VAL A 166 -6.42 2.17 -12.36
CA VAL A 166 -6.12 2.55 -10.96
C VAL A 166 -7.25 2.06 -10.07
N ASN A 167 -6.93 1.19 -9.13
CA ASN A 167 -7.88 0.60 -8.19
C ASN A 167 -7.42 0.80 -6.75
N VAL A 168 -8.33 0.69 -5.79
CA VAL A 168 -8.00 0.75 -4.36
C VAL A 168 -8.57 -0.45 -3.62
N VAL A 169 -7.73 -1.04 -2.78
CA VAL A 169 -8.11 -2.12 -1.85
C VAL A 169 -8.18 -1.52 -0.45
N CYS A 170 -9.29 -1.77 0.25
CA CYS A 170 -9.61 -1.27 1.58
C CYS A 170 -9.73 -2.46 2.55
N PRO A 171 -8.61 -2.94 3.10
CA PRO A 171 -8.65 -4.02 4.08
C PRO A 171 -9.19 -3.55 5.43
N ASP A 172 -9.79 -4.47 6.16
CA ASP A 172 -10.04 -4.41 7.57
C ASP A 172 -8.76 -4.75 8.37
N TRP A 173 -8.84 -4.98 9.67
CA TRP A 173 -7.71 -5.35 10.51
C TRP A 173 -6.96 -6.55 9.94
N ILE A 174 -5.64 -6.40 9.74
CA ILE A 174 -4.77 -7.44 9.20
C ILE A 174 -3.80 -7.89 10.29
N ASP A 175 -3.58 -9.19 10.41
CA ASP A 175 -2.60 -9.76 11.35
C ASP A 175 -1.17 -9.51 10.83
N THR A 176 -0.60 -8.38 11.23
CA THR A 176 0.74 -7.95 10.85
C THR A 176 1.50 -7.37 12.03
N ASP A 177 2.79 -7.14 11.85
CA ASP A 177 3.67 -6.48 12.81
C ASP A 177 3.24 -5.04 13.18
N MET A 178 2.41 -4.39 12.40
CA MET A 178 1.82 -3.09 12.73
C MET A 178 0.93 -3.14 13.99
N ASN A 179 0.36 -4.33 14.29
CA ASN A 179 -0.57 -4.56 15.39
C ASN A 179 0.04 -5.40 16.54
N LEU A 180 1.38 -5.60 16.56
CA LEU A 180 2.03 -6.44 17.58
C LEU A 180 1.95 -5.86 18.99
N GLU A 181 1.94 -4.54 19.13
CA GLU A 181 1.88 -3.86 20.42
C GLU A 181 0.45 -3.70 20.97
N MET A 182 -0.57 -4.11 20.19
CA MET A 182 -1.95 -4.10 20.64
C MET A 182 -2.19 -5.10 21.77
N ASP A 183 -2.94 -4.68 22.77
CA ASP A 183 -3.42 -5.57 23.84
C ASP A 183 -4.28 -6.71 23.28
N GLU A 184 -4.10 -7.93 23.80
CA GLU A 184 -4.76 -9.13 23.32
C GLU A 184 -6.30 -9.14 23.55
N GLU A 185 -6.80 -8.50 24.63
CA GLU A 185 -8.23 -8.37 24.86
C GLU A 185 -8.84 -7.38 23.89
N TYR A 186 -8.11 -6.29 23.63
CA TYR A 186 -8.49 -5.29 22.65
C TYR A 186 -8.52 -5.87 21.23
N LYS A 187 -7.50 -6.62 20.81
CA LYS A 187 -7.51 -7.35 19.54
C LYS A 187 -8.74 -8.23 19.38
N LYS A 188 -9.11 -8.98 20.43
CA LYS A 188 -10.30 -9.84 20.41
C LYS A 188 -11.59 -9.05 20.27
N SER A 189 -11.65 -7.84 20.81
CA SER A 189 -12.83 -6.96 20.70
C SER A 189 -13.03 -6.41 19.29
N LEU A 190 -11.96 -6.29 18.50
CA LEU A 190 -11.97 -5.81 17.11
C LEU A 190 -12.45 -6.86 16.10
N GLY A 191 -12.63 -8.12 16.53
CA GLY A 191 -13.13 -9.19 15.68
C GLY A 191 -12.04 -10.05 15.05
N VAL A 192 -12.30 -10.55 13.85
CA VAL A 192 -11.37 -11.46 13.17
C VAL A 192 -10.38 -10.66 12.32
N PHE A 193 -9.10 -10.86 12.58
CA PHE A 193 -8.03 -10.28 11.76
C PHE A 193 -7.87 -11.07 10.45
N LEU A 194 -7.74 -10.34 9.35
CA LEU A 194 -7.45 -10.89 8.04
C LEU A 194 -6.03 -11.45 7.99
N LYS A 195 -5.85 -12.54 7.27
CA LYS A 195 -4.49 -13.00 6.94
C LYS A 195 -3.91 -12.10 5.85
N PRO A 196 -2.65 -11.68 5.97
CA PRO A 196 -2.00 -10.86 4.94
C PRO A 196 -2.04 -11.50 3.55
N GLU A 197 -1.98 -12.83 3.46
CA GLU A 197 -2.01 -13.59 2.20
C GLU A 197 -3.37 -13.48 1.49
N ASP A 198 -4.48 -13.42 2.24
CA ASP A 198 -5.82 -13.29 1.66
C ASP A 198 -5.99 -11.89 1.06
N VAL A 199 -5.49 -10.85 1.73
CA VAL A 199 -5.46 -9.47 1.20
C VAL A 199 -4.53 -9.39 -0.02
N ALA A 200 -3.36 -10.01 0.04
CA ALA A 200 -2.40 -10.03 -1.08
C ALA A 200 -3.01 -10.67 -2.33
N LYS A 201 -3.83 -11.72 -2.17
CA LYS A 201 -4.58 -12.31 -3.27
C LYS A 201 -5.54 -11.31 -3.91
N VAL A 202 -6.30 -10.55 -3.12
CA VAL A 202 -7.23 -9.53 -3.64
C VAL A 202 -6.48 -8.43 -4.40
N VAL A 203 -5.33 -7.97 -3.87
CA VAL A 203 -4.47 -7.00 -4.55
C VAL A 203 -3.98 -7.53 -5.90
N TYR A 204 -3.56 -8.79 -5.94
CA TYR A 204 -3.15 -9.45 -7.18
C TYR A 204 -4.32 -9.52 -8.17
N ASP A 205 -5.47 -10.03 -7.77
CA ASP A 205 -6.66 -10.16 -8.63
C ASP A 205 -7.08 -8.79 -9.20
N ALA A 206 -7.12 -7.74 -8.37
CA ALA A 206 -7.43 -6.38 -8.81
C ALA A 206 -6.41 -5.83 -9.82
N SER A 207 -5.16 -6.28 -9.75
CA SER A 207 -4.11 -5.82 -10.67
C SER A 207 -4.17 -6.46 -12.04
N ILE A 208 -4.62 -7.73 -12.13
CA ILE A 208 -4.63 -8.50 -13.39
C ILE A 208 -5.98 -8.49 -14.11
N ASP A 209 -7.07 -8.23 -13.41
CA ASP A 209 -8.40 -8.17 -14.02
C ASP A 209 -8.54 -6.88 -14.85
N GLU A 210 -8.44 -7.01 -16.17
CA GLU A 210 -8.55 -5.89 -17.11
C GLU A 210 -9.97 -5.25 -17.14
N SER A 211 -10.97 -5.91 -16.57
CA SER A 211 -12.34 -5.41 -16.53
C SER A 211 -12.59 -4.40 -15.42
N VAL A 212 -11.69 -4.30 -14.42
CA VAL A 212 -11.86 -3.40 -13.28
C VAL A 212 -10.92 -2.19 -13.36
N ASN A 213 -11.53 -1.02 -13.27
CA ASN A 213 -10.85 0.27 -13.16
C ASN A 213 -11.70 1.20 -12.30
N ASP A 214 -11.08 2.00 -11.45
CA ASP A 214 -11.77 2.93 -10.53
C ASP A 214 -12.64 2.22 -9.48
N VAL A 215 -12.21 1.03 -9.04
CA VAL A 215 -12.98 0.21 -8.09
C VAL A 215 -12.42 0.35 -6.69
N VAL A 216 -13.33 0.53 -5.72
CA VAL A 216 -13.05 0.45 -4.28
C VAL A 216 -13.40 -0.96 -3.80
N ILE A 217 -12.37 -1.74 -3.47
CA ILE A 217 -12.52 -3.16 -3.09
C ILE A 217 -12.37 -3.29 -1.59
N ARG A 218 -13.48 -3.50 -0.89
CA ARG A 218 -13.46 -3.82 0.55
C ARG A 218 -13.01 -5.26 0.77
N VAL A 219 -12.13 -5.48 1.74
CA VAL A 219 -11.71 -6.80 2.19
C VAL A 219 -11.94 -6.91 3.69
N GLY A 220 -12.81 -7.82 4.10
CA GLY A 220 -13.26 -7.99 5.48
C GLY A 220 -14.74 -7.62 5.64
N ASP A 221 -15.32 -8.05 6.77
CA ASP A 221 -16.76 -8.00 6.98
C ASP A 221 -17.14 -7.23 8.26
N ASN A 222 -16.18 -6.52 8.86
CA ASN A 222 -16.41 -5.73 10.09
C ASN A 222 -17.06 -4.38 9.74
N SER A 223 -18.23 -4.41 9.12
CA SER A 223 -19.09 -3.21 9.12
C SER A 223 -19.53 -2.92 10.56
N VAL A 224 -19.20 -1.73 11.06
CA VAL A 224 -19.77 -1.25 12.34
C VAL A 224 -21.29 -1.27 12.20
N LYS A 225 -21.92 -2.11 13.04
CA LYS A 225 -23.38 -2.14 13.17
C LYS A 225 -23.85 -0.98 14.04
#